data_da37af87b9ccdf3b6a3bd0b6235cab8a
#
_entry.id   da37af87b9ccdf3b6a3bd0b6235cab8a
#
_cell.length_a   1.000
_cell.length_b   1.000
_cell.length_c   1.000
_cell.angle_alpha   90.00
_cell.angle_beta   90.00
_cell.angle_gamma   90.00
#
_symmetry.space_group_name_H-M   'P 1'
#
loop_
_entity.id
_entity.type
_entity.pdbx_description
1 polymer ?
#
loop_
_entity_poly.entity_id
_entity_poly.type
_entity_poly.pdbx_seq_one_letter_code
_entity_poly.pdbx_strand_id
1 'polypeptide(L)'
;MPGCLDKESKFGRNEFLRLGSRDILKFFRVDQVRNAWEGKNMEKKKRIKRHAAGLCAGLGILFAASVPMTAFADTVYVNASKLNYRNQPSTASGAVLGTLPRGTVLSRVKNNGEWSEVQIGGAKTTVYVASRYLTTSKPQSSTAKTGAATTGGTSTVAADGTVTVPDSLKAYVDKAYQVGMDSNWKYAGMSAINSGHAVFYHNGTANRKNKVVAVNAGHGTSGGSKVKTFCHPDKTAKVTGGTTGAGATKAVAVSGGMTFADGTAESTVTLRMAQIFLDKLLAAGYDVLMIRDGSDVQLDNVARTVMANNKADCHIALHWDSTKTDKGAFYMSVPNNAAYRAMEPVASHWESHNKLGSALVGGLKQNGVKIFSSGSMEMDLTQTSYSTVPSIDIELGDGKSAHDDATLGKLADGLVVGVNSFFGQ
;
A
#
# COMPACT_ATOMS: atom_id res chain seq x y z
N MET A 1 58.03 44.81 12.64
CA MET A 1 57.76 46.26 12.68
C MET A 1 56.42 46.50 12.04
N PRO A 2 55.64 47.42 12.61
CA PRO A 2 54.50 47.07 13.47
C PRO A 2 53.17 47.66 12.95
N GLY A 3 52.10 47.39 13.67
CA GLY A 3 50.97 48.28 13.87
C GLY A 3 49.67 47.50 13.92
N CYS A 4 49.15 47.08 15.02
CA CYS A 4 48.31 47.78 16.00
C CYS A 4 47.08 48.45 15.35
N LEU A 5 45.87 48.06 15.67
CA LEU A 5 45.08 48.58 16.75
C LEU A 5 43.67 47.96 16.83
N ASP A 6 43.34 47.63 18.05
CA ASP A 6 41.98 47.38 18.57
C ASP A 6 40.93 48.38 18.12
N LYS A 7 39.71 47.94 18.03
CA LYS A 7 38.55 48.67 18.55
C LYS A 7 37.41 47.74 18.93
N GLU A 8 37.30 47.44 20.22
CA GLU A 8 36.02 47.17 20.86
C GLU A 8 35.09 48.36 20.67
N SER A 9 33.81 48.11 20.40
CA SER A 9 32.77 49.03 20.81
C SER A 9 31.47 48.27 21.12
N LYS A 10 31.18 48.25 22.40
CA LYS A 10 29.89 48.11 23.06
C LYS A 10 28.76 48.81 22.31
N PHE A 11 27.63 48.10 22.18
CA PHE A 11 26.25 48.62 22.24
C PHE A 11 25.40 47.37 22.44
N GLY A 12 24.59 47.18 23.45
CA GLY A 12 23.73 48.13 24.12
C GLY A 12 22.39 47.41 24.22
N ARG A 13 22.06 46.87 25.43
CA ARG A 13 20.69 46.40 25.72
C ARG A 13 19.73 47.53 25.46
N ASN A 14 18.59 47.19 24.86
CA ASN A 14 17.24 47.74 24.97
C ASN A 14 16.59 47.92 23.59
N GLU A 15 15.86 46.91 23.15
CA GLU A 15 14.68 47.10 22.31
C GLU A 15 13.63 46.02 22.60
N PHE A 16 13.16 46.03 23.84
CA PHE A 16 11.82 45.56 24.15
C PHE A 16 10.95 46.82 24.34
N LEU A 17 9.82 46.84 23.66
CA LEU A 17 8.72 47.79 23.72
C LEU A 17 8.51 48.61 22.44
N ARG A 18 7.72 48.02 21.51
CA ARG A 18 6.72 48.68 20.69
C ARG A 18 6.00 47.71 19.79
N LEU A 19 5.17 46.84 20.38
CA LEU A 19 4.04 46.29 19.64
C LEU A 19 2.83 47.11 19.97
N GLY A 20 2.35 47.85 18.97
CA GLY A 20 1.26 48.77 19.12
C GLY A 20 -0.08 48.06 19.31
N SER A 21 -0.94 48.70 20.10
CA SER A 21 -2.29 48.30 20.52
C SER A 21 -3.28 47.90 19.39
N ARG A 22 -2.86 47.86 18.15
CA ARG A 22 -3.71 47.47 17.00
C ARG A 22 -3.73 45.98 16.70
N ASP A 23 -2.74 45.19 17.14
CA ASP A 23 -2.69 43.77 16.86
C ASP A 23 -3.40 42.90 17.90
N ILE A 24 -3.57 43.42 19.11
CA ILE A 24 -4.35 42.74 20.16
C ILE A 24 -5.86 42.77 19.85
N LEU A 25 -6.36 43.81 19.18
CA LEU A 25 -7.75 43.89 18.75
C LEU A 25 -8.16 42.98 17.61
N LYS A 26 -7.19 42.45 16.81
CA LYS A 26 -7.47 41.48 15.76
C LYS A 26 -7.66 40.07 16.31
N PHE A 27 -6.94 39.69 17.35
CA PHE A 27 -7.09 38.39 18.00
C PHE A 27 -8.44 38.23 18.73
N PHE A 28 -8.89 39.25 19.43
CA PHE A 28 -10.18 39.21 20.12
C PHE A 28 -11.38 39.20 19.16
N ARG A 29 -11.22 39.71 17.93
CA ARG A 29 -12.32 39.77 16.95
C ARG A 29 -12.55 38.42 16.25
N VAL A 30 -11.54 37.59 16.14
CA VAL A 30 -11.64 36.24 15.53
C VAL A 30 -12.35 35.27 16.48
N ASP A 31 -12.07 35.33 17.78
CA ASP A 31 -12.72 34.46 18.77
C ASP A 31 -14.19 34.82 19.01
N GLN A 32 -14.56 36.09 18.95
CA GLN A 32 -15.97 36.50 19.04
C GLN A 32 -16.80 36.04 17.82
N VAL A 33 -16.22 36.05 16.62
CA VAL A 33 -16.91 35.58 15.40
C VAL A 33 -17.07 34.06 15.42
N ARG A 34 -16.09 33.32 15.94
CA ARG A 34 -16.13 31.86 16.06
C ARG A 34 -17.20 31.41 17.07
N ASN A 35 -17.26 32.03 18.23
CA ASN A 35 -18.26 31.72 19.27
C ASN A 35 -19.68 32.09 18.85
N ALA A 36 -19.87 33.16 18.06
CA ALA A 36 -21.17 33.57 17.52
C ALA A 36 -21.65 32.61 16.40
N TRP A 37 -20.71 32.01 15.63
CA TRP A 37 -21.04 31.05 14.58
C TRP A 37 -21.42 29.66 15.15
N GLU A 38 -20.75 29.22 16.21
CA GLU A 38 -21.07 27.95 16.91
C GLU A 38 -22.39 28.05 17.68
N GLY A 39 -22.69 29.20 18.29
CA GLY A 39 -23.97 29.47 18.96
C GLY A 39 -25.17 29.42 18.00
N LYS A 40 -25.05 30.04 16.83
CA LYS A 40 -26.10 30.02 15.79
C LYS A 40 -26.37 28.62 15.22
N ASN A 41 -25.34 27.80 15.11
CA ASN A 41 -25.51 26.41 14.64
C ASN A 41 -26.16 25.47 15.70
N MET A 42 -25.95 25.73 16.98
CA MET A 42 -26.63 24.97 18.05
C MET A 42 -28.10 25.33 18.15
N GLU A 43 -28.48 26.63 17.98
CA GLU A 43 -29.87 27.01 17.94
C GLU A 43 -30.63 26.49 16.72
N LYS A 44 -29.97 26.45 15.55
CA LYS A 44 -30.55 25.87 14.33
C LYS A 44 -30.81 24.39 14.49
N LYS A 45 -29.90 23.64 15.14
CA LYS A 45 -30.11 22.21 15.47
C LYS A 45 -31.23 21.99 16.50
N LYS A 46 -31.40 22.86 17.48
CA LYS A 46 -32.50 22.78 18.43
C LYS A 46 -33.85 23.11 17.78
N ARG A 47 -33.89 24.03 16.81
CA ARG A 47 -35.12 24.38 16.08
C ARG A 47 -35.58 23.27 15.14
N ILE A 48 -34.65 22.56 14.48
CA ILE A 48 -34.95 21.40 13.61
C ILE A 48 -35.51 20.21 14.44
N LYS A 49 -34.99 20.00 15.67
CA LYS A 49 -35.53 18.95 16.57
C LYS A 49 -36.91 19.27 17.14
N ARG A 50 -37.32 20.54 17.25
CA ARG A 50 -38.64 20.91 17.74
C ARG A 50 -39.73 20.85 16.67
N HIS A 51 -39.38 20.86 15.37
CA HIS A 51 -40.34 20.74 14.27
C HIS A 51 -40.59 19.29 13.84
N ALA A 52 -39.77 18.33 14.28
CA ALA A 52 -39.95 16.90 14.02
C ALA A 52 -40.84 16.17 15.07
N ALA A 53 -41.22 16.85 16.16
CA ALA A 53 -42.03 16.27 17.23
C ALA A 53 -43.52 16.66 17.21
N GLY A 54 -43.97 17.38 16.18
CA GLY A 54 -45.31 17.99 16.15
C GLY A 54 -46.24 17.55 15.02
N LEU A 55 -45.97 16.43 14.31
CA LEU A 55 -46.88 15.99 13.24
C LEU A 55 -47.05 14.47 13.22
N CYS A 56 -47.66 13.90 14.24
CA CYS A 56 -48.18 12.53 14.23
C CYS A 56 -49.44 12.47 15.11
N ALA A 57 -50.52 13.09 14.64
CA ALA A 57 -51.87 12.74 15.12
C ALA A 57 -52.86 13.14 14.00
N GLY A 58 -53.36 12.10 13.29
CA GLY A 58 -54.48 12.29 12.36
C GLY A 58 -54.59 11.24 11.29
N LEU A 59 -55.30 10.20 11.58
CA LEU A 59 -56.08 9.29 10.73
C LEU A 59 -55.56 8.85 9.34
N GLY A 60 -55.53 7.53 9.15
CA GLY A 60 -55.58 6.89 7.87
C GLY A 60 -55.25 5.41 7.97
N ILE A 61 -56.20 4.59 8.39
CA ILE A 61 -56.12 3.11 8.26
C ILE A 61 -56.21 2.77 6.78
N LEU A 62 -55.08 2.54 6.14
CA LEU A 62 -55.00 1.80 4.87
C LEU A 62 -54.39 0.45 5.14
N PHE A 63 -55.20 -0.60 5.04
CA PHE A 63 -54.76 -1.99 4.94
C PHE A 63 -53.85 -2.12 3.71
N ALA A 64 -52.55 -1.95 3.90
CA ALA A 64 -51.58 -2.42 2.91
C ALA A 64 -51.32 -3.89 3.22
N ALA A 65 -51.85 -4.76 2.38
CA ALA A 65 -51.48 -6.18 2.36
C ALA A 65 -49.94 -6.26 2.30
N SER A 66 -49.32 -6.71 3.39
CA SER A 66 -47.94 -7.08 3.42
C SER A 66 -47.73 -8.28 2.51
N VAL A 67 -47.37 -8.03 1.24
CA VAL A 67 -46.74 -9.06 0.42
C VAL A 67 -45.48 -9.45 1.16
N PRO A 68 -45.25 -10.72 1.53
CA PRO A 68 -43.98 -11.13 2.10
C PRO A 68 -42.95 -10.90 1.01
N MET A 69 -42.09 -9.90 1.18
CA MET A 69 -40.85 -9.80 0.43
C MET A 69 -40.04 -11.05 0.79
N THR A 70 -40.10 -12.04 -0.08
CA THR A 70 -39.19 -13.18 -0.04
C THR A 70 -37.78 -12.57 -0.19
N ALA A 71 -37.05 -12.50 0.93
CA ALA A 71 -35.64 -12.17 0.89
C ALA A 71 -34.97 -13.24 0.05
N PHE A 72 -34.59 -12.91 -1.18
CA PHE A 72 -33.78 -13.81 -2.00
C PHE A 72 -32.45 -13.96 -1.30
N ALA A 73 -32.23 -15.13 -0.70
CA ALA A 73 -30.94 -15.49 -0.15
C ALA A 73 -29.96 -15.62 -1.32
N ASP A 74 -28.94 -14.78 -1.38
CA ASP A 74 -27.89 -14.92 -2.38
C ASP A 74 -26.88 -16.01 -1.97
N THR A 75 -26.39 -16.75 -2.98
CA THR A 75 -25.36 -17.76 -2.74
C THR A 75 -24.00 -17.09 -2.64
N VAL A 76 -23.32 -17.31 -1.51
CA VAL A 76 -21.95 -16.86 -1.29
C VAL A 76 -21.06 -18.01 -0.85
N TYR A 77 -19.76 -17.84 -1.02
CA TYR A 77 -18.76 -18.85 -0.73
C TYR A 77 -17.73 -18.30 0.27
N VAL A 78 -17.22 -19.17 1.14
CA VAL A 78 -16.11 -18.85 2.03
C VAL A 78 -14.83 -18.71 1.22
N ASN A 79 -14.18 -17.54 1.27
CA ASN A 79 -12.92 -17.25 0.59
C ASN A 79 -11.70 -17.20 1.52
N ALA A 80 -11.83 -17.57 2.78
CA ALA A 80 -10.74 -17.76 3.73
C ALA A 80 -10.40 -19.24 3.89
N SER A 81 -9.14 -19.57 4.24
CA SER A 81 -8.74 -20.97 4.53
C SER A 81 -9.57 -21.60 5.67
N LYS A 82 -9.86 -20.81 6.69
CA LYS A 82 -10.79 -21.09 7.78
C LYS A 82 -11.56 -19.82 8.14
N LEU A 83 -12.89 -19.89 8.20
CA LEU A 83 -13.75 -18.79 8.60
C LEU A 83 -14.55 -19.17 9.84
N ASN A 84 -14.36 -18.45 10.93
CA ASN A 84 -15.16 -18.64 12.13
C ASN A 84 -16.60 -18.16 11.88
N TYR A 85 -17.60 -18.99 12.26
CA TYR A 85 -18.98 -18.54 12.35
C TYR A 85 -19.40 -18.41 13.82
N ARG A 86 -20.29 -17.46 14.08
CA ARG A 86 -20.61 -17.00 15.43
C ARG A 86 -22.12 -16.91 15.65
N ASN A 87 -22.52 -16.89 16.93
CA ASN A 87 -23.91 -16.66 17.32
C ASN A 87 -24.34 -15.18 17.25
N GLN A 88 -23.39 -14.25 17.15
CA GLN A 88 -23.65 -12.81 17.06
C GLN A 88 -22.64 -12.13 16.11
N PRO A 89 -23.01 -11.00 15.46
CA PRO A 89 -22.15 -10.26 14.53
C PRO A 89 -21.10 -9.42 15.27
N SER A 90 -20.23 -10.08 16.05
CA SER A 90 -19.21 -9.41 16.86
C SER A 90 -18.04 -10.35 17.16
N THR A 91 -16.82 -9.82 17.08
CA THR A 91 -15.61 -10.54 17.54
C THR A 91 -15.39 -10.42 19.04
N ALA A 92 -15.97 -9.41 19.68
CA ALA A 92 -15.80 -9.15 21.11
C ALA A 92 -16.82 -9.94 21.96
N SER A 93 -18.09 -10.00 21.53
CA SER A 93 -19.19 -10.61 22.30
C SER A 93 -19.77 -11.89 21.67
N GLY A 94 -19.51 -12.13 20.38
CA GLY A 94 -20.01 -13.30 19.66
C GLY A 94 -19.18 -14.55 19.93
N ALA A 95 -19.80 -15.58 20.53
CA ALA A 95 -19.14 -16.88 20.69
C ALA A 95 -18.88 -17.55 19.34
N VAL A 96 -17.69 -18.13 19.15
CA VAL A 96 -17.36 -18.95 17.98
C VAL A 96 -18.10 -20.30 18.13
N LEU A 97 -18.99 -20.59 17.18
CA LEU A 97 -19.74 -21.84 17.12
C LEU A 97 -19.01 -22.92 16.31
N GLY A 98 -18.06 -22.52 15.46
CA GLY A 98 -17.26 -23.42 14.66
C GLY A 98 -16.52 -22.71 13.55
N THR A 99 -15.94 -23.50 12.64
CA THR A 99 -15.17 -22.99 11.50
C THR A 99 -15.65 -23.58 10.19
N LEU A 100 -15.61 -22.80 9.13
CA LEU A 100 -15.95 -23.17 7.76
C LEU A 100 -14.69 -23.16 6.89
N PRO A 101 -14.40 -24.23 6.14
CA PRO A 101 -13.29 -24.27 5.21
C PRO A 101 -13.60 -23.42 3.96
N ARG A 102 -12.54 -23.05 3.23
CA ARG A 102 -12.64 -22.35 1.95
C ARG A 102 -13.53 -23.13 0.97
N GLY A 103 -14.36 -22.41 0.24
CA GLY A 103 -15.27 -22.99 -0.75
C GLY A 103 -16.60 -23.47 -0.16
N THR A 104 -16.80 -23.40 1.18
CA THR A 104 -18.10 -23.71 1.77
C THR A 104 -19.17 -22.79 1.17
N VAL A 105 -20.24 -23.40 0.68
CA VAL A 105 -21.41 -22.69 0.13
C VAL A 105 -22.30 -22.24 1.26
N LEU A 106 -22.71 -20.97 1.24
CA LEU A 106 -23.60 -20.37 2.23
C LEU A 106 -24.76 -19.67 1.52
N SER A 107 -25.94 -19.73 2.11
CA SER A 107 -27.08 -18.89 1.69
C SER A 107 -27.06 -17.63 2.58
N ARG A 108 -26.72 -16.48 2.01
CA ARG A 108 -26.68 -15.22 2.74
C ARG A 108 -28.08 -14.60 2.79
N VAL A 109 -28.61 -14.48 3.98
CA VAL A 109 -29.95 -13.94 4.25
C VAL A 109 -29.91 -12.43 4.44
N LYS A 110 -28.82 -11.91 5.03
CA LYS A 110 -28.66 -10.50 5.30
C LYS A 110 -27.18 -10.11 5.29
N ASN A 111 -26.89 -8.89 4.85
CA ASN A 111 -25.56 -8.28 4.88
C ASN A 111 -25.66 -6.87 5.46
N ASN A 112 -24.89 -6.58 6.52
CA ASN A 112 -24.80 -5.26 7.13
C ASN A 112 -23.47 -4.55 6.84
N GLY A 113 -22.70 -5.06 5.87
CA GLY A 113 -21.38 -4.57 5.50
C GLY A 113 -20.26 -5.36 6.17
N GLU A 114 -20.11 -5.29 7.49
CA GLU A 114 -19.06 -6.02 8.22
C GLU A 114 -19.40 -7.50 8.42
N TRP A 115 -20.67 -7.82 8.66
CA TRP A 115 -21.17 -9.16 8.97
C TRP A 115 -22.26 -9.59 8.02
N SER A 116 -22.22 -10.84 7.63
CA SER A 116 -23.27 -11.52 6.88
C SER A 116 -23.97 -12.52 7.79
N GLU A 117 -25.30 -12.47 7.80
CA GLU A 117 -26.16 -13.51 8.37
C GLU A 117 -26.36 -14.58 7.31
N VAL A 118 -25.94 -15.81 7.61
CA VAL A 118 -25.89 -16.90 6.63
C VAL A 118 -26.49 -18.18 7.18
N GLN A 119 -26.98 -19.01 6.27
CA GLN A 119 -27.38 -20.38 6.54
C GLN A 119 -26.33 -21.34 5.98
N ILE A 120 -26.00 -22.38 6.75
CA ILE A 120 -24.99 -23.39 6.39
C ILE A 120 -25.72 -24.67 6.02
N GLY A 121 -25.43 -25.23 4.83
CA GLY A 121 -25.92 -26.55 4.42
C GLY A 121 -27.45 -26.69 4.39
N GLY A 122 -28.19 -25.62 4.12
CA GLY A 122 -29.66 -25.66 4.07
C GLY A 122 -30.34 -25.64 5.44
N ALA A 123 -29.59 -25.43 6.54
CA ALA A 123 -30.14 -25.29 7.87
C ALA A 123 -31.07 -24.06 7.96
N LYS A 124 -32.18 -24.19 8.71
CA LYS A 124 -33.10 -23.06 8.93
C LYS A 124 -32.54 -22.03 9.93
N THR A 125 -31.52 -22.41 10.69
CA THR A 125 -30.86 -21.52 11.68
C THR A 125 -29.79 -20.68 10.97
N THR A 126 -29.75 -19.38 11.27
CA THR A 126 -28.75 -18.47 10.78
C THR A 126 -27.61 -18.30 11.78
N VAL A 127 -26.43 -18.03 11.25
CA VAL A 127 -25.20 -17.70 11.98
C VAL A 127 -24.51 -16.51 11.34
N TYR A 128 -23.54 -15.94 12.03
CA TYR A 128 -22.84 -14.74 11.56
C TYR A 128 -21.41 -15.05 11.14
N VAL A 129 -21.04 -14.56 9.96
CA VAL A 129 -19.67 -14.60 9.43
C VAL A 129 -19.23 -13.21 8.99
N ALA A 130 -17.95 -12.90 9.09
CA ALA A 130 -17.46 -11.62 8.63
C ALA A 130 -17.51 -11.54 7.10
N SER A 131 -18.23 -10.55 6.55
CA SER A 131 -18.54 -10.41 5.12
C SER A 131 -17.32 -10.36 4.23
N ARG A 132 -16.21 -9.75 4.72
CA ARG A 132 -14.93 -9.63 3.99
C ARG A 132 -14.30 -10.97 3.59
N TYR A 133 -14.74 -12.07 4.18
CA TYR A 133 -14.27 -13.42 3.86
C TYR A 133 -15.25 -14.22 2.98
N LEU A 134 -16.22 -13.54 2.39
CA LEU A 134 -17.19 -14.13 1.47
C LEU A 134 -16.96 -13.61 0.05
N THR A 135 -17.31 -14.43 -0.92
CA THR A 135 -17.33 -14.08 -2.35
C THR A 135 -18.58 -14.63 -3.02
N THR A 136 -19.07 -13.97 -4.06
CA THR A 136 -20.19 -14.44 -4.88
C THR A 136 -19.73 -15.44 -5.96
N SER A 137 -18.43 -15.49 -6.25
CA SER A 137 -17.86 -16.49 -7.16
C SER A 137 -17.38 -17.69 -6.37
N LYS A 138 -17.71 -18.92 -6.84
CA LYS A 138 -17.29 -20.16 -6.16
C LYS A 138 -15.76 -20.25 -6.09
N PRO A 139 -15.13 -20.17 -4.90
CA PRO A 139 -13.71 -20.45 -4.77
C PRO A 139 -13.46 -21.90 -5.14
N GLN A 140 -12.51 -22.17 -6.02
CA GLN A 140 -12.15 -23.53 -6.33
C GLN A 140 -11.59 -24.22 -5.08
N SER A 141 -12.19 -25.33 -4.70
CA SER A 141 -11.79 -26.12 -3.53
C SER A 141 -10.42 -26.71 -3.74
N SER A 142 -9.45 -26.33 -2.92
CA SER A 142 -8.19 -27.06 -2.80
C SER A 142 -8.39 -28.25 -1.88
N THR A 143 -9.05 -29.31 -2.36
CA THR A 143 -8.77 -30.66 -1.84
C THR A 143 -7.41 -31.04 -2.35
N ALA A 144 -6.50 -31.37 -1.44
CA ALA A 144 -5.21 -31.93 -1.75
C ALA A 144 -5.39 -33.18 -2.65
N LYS A 145 -5.21 -32.98 -3.93
CA LYS A 145 -4.84 -33.97 -4.92
C LYS A 145 -4.10 -33.19 -6.01
N THR A 146 -2.86 -33.59 -6.23
CA THR A 146 -1.98 -33.22 -7.32
C THR A 146 -2.71 -32.87 -8.61
N GLY A 147 -2.58 -31.61 -9.09
CA GLY A 147 -2.96 -31.21 -10.44
C GLY A 147 -3.69 -29.86 -10.50
N ALA A 148 -3.00 -28.85 -11.06
CA ALA A 148 -3.46 -27.59 -11.70
C ALA A 148 -4.35 -26.65 -10.90
N ALA A 149 -3.75 -25.53 -10.46
CA ALA A 149 -4.42 -24.32 -9.96
C ALA A 149 -4.37 -23.22 -11.03
N THR A 150 -5.47 -22.51 -11.23
CA THR A 150 -5.53 -21.31 -12.07
C THR A 150 -5.86 -20.07 -11.23
N THR A 151 -5.10 -18.99 -11.49
CA THR A 151 -5.25 -17.56 -11.14
C THR A 151 -5.15 -17.19 -9.65
N GLY A 152 -4.00 -16.70 -9.31
CA GLY A 152 -3.55 -16.34 -7.97
C GLY A 152 -2.61 -17.44 -7.46
N GLY A 153 -1.70 -17.91 -8.31
CA GLY A 153 -0.88 -19.08 -8.07
C GLY A 153 0.11 -18.85 -6.95
N THR A 154 -0.09 -19.54 -5.83
CA THR A 154 1.05 -19.91 -5.00
C THR A 154 1.89 -20.84 -5.85
N SER A 155 2.98 -20.32 -6.40
CA SER A 155 3.91 -21.12 -7.22
C SER A 155 4.39 -22.31 -6.38
N THR A 156 4.19 -23.54 -6.85
CA THR A 156 4.77 -24.71 -6.20
C THR A 156 6.26 -24.70 -6.47
N VAL A 157 7.06 -24.82 -5.41
CA VAL A 157 8.52 -24.79 -5.48
C VAL A 157 9.04 -26.21 -5.37
N ALA A 158 9.85 -26.64 -6.32
CA ALA A 158 10.57 -27.92 -6.25
C ALA A 158 11.77 -27.80 -5.28
N ALA A 159 12.33 -28.96 -4.86
CA ALA A 159 13.43 -29.00 -3.91
C ALA A 159 14.72 -28.30 -4.42
N ASP A 160 14.87 -28.15 -5.74
CA ASP A 160 15.96 -27.41 -6.39
C ASP A 160 15.72 -25.90 -6.52
N GLY A 161 14.64 -25.39 -5.95
CA GLY A 161 14.25 -23.98 -6.04
C GLY A 161 13.53 -23.59 -7.33
N THR A 162 13.28 -24.52 -8.24
CA THR A 162 12.48 -24.29 -9.45
C THR A 162 11.03 -23.98 -9.07
N VAL A 163 10.48 -22.94 -9.68
CA VAL A 163 9.10 -22.51 -9.48
C VAL A 163 8.25 -22.94 -10.67
N THR A 164 7.12 -23.57 -10.41
CA THR A 164 6.17 -23.90 -11.46
C THR A 164 5.60 -22.62 -12.06
N VAL A 165 5.83 -22.40 -13.36
CA VAL A 165 5.29 -21.25 -14.09
C VAL A 165 3.79 -21.39 -14.20
N PRO A 166 2.99 -20.41 -13.74
CA PRO A 166 1.55 -20.40 -13.93
C PRO A 166 1.15 -20.49 -15.40
N ASP A 167 0.06 -21.18 -15.71
CA ASP A 167 -0.38 -21.36 -17.10
C ASP A 167 -0.58 -20.04 -17.86
N SER A 168 -1.03 -19.00 -17.18
CA SER A 168 -1.18 -17.66 -17.73
C SER A 168 0.13 -17.01 -18.20
N LEU A 169 1.27 -17.42 -17.62
CA LEU A 169 2.58 -16.86 -17.93
C LEU A 169 3.40 -17.72 -18.90
N LYS A 170 2.98 -18.95 -19.19
CA LYS A 170 3.73 -19.88 -20.06
C LYS A 170 3.99 -19.36 -21.48
N ALA A 171 3.17 -18.42 -21.95
CA ALA A 171 3.40 -17.76 -23.24
C ALA A 171 4.65 -16.85 -23.24
N TYR A 172 5.11 -16.42 -22.08
CA TYR A 172 6.22 -15.45 -21.91
C TYR A 172 7.41 -16.06 -21.19
N VAL A 173 7.18 -16.97 -20.24
CA VAL A 173 8.18 -17.47 -19.29
C VAL A 173 8.61 -18.87 -19.65
N ASP A 174 9.89 -19.08 -19.87
CA ASP A 174 10.49 -20.41 -20.10
C ASP A 174 11.00 -21.05 -18.81
N LYS A 175 11.38 -20.26 -17.80
CA LYS A 175 11.79 -20.74 -16.47
C LYS A 175 11.48 -19.70 -15.39
N ALA A 176 11.17 -20.22 -14.19
CA ALA A 176 11.07 -19.41 -12.97
C ALA A 176 11.80 -20.12 -11.83
N TYR A 177 12.41 -19.37 -10.92
CA TYR A 177 13.13 -19.92 -9.78
C TYR A 177 13.17 -18.96 -8.60
N GLN A 178 13.34 -19.52 -7.40
CA GLN A 178 13.50 -18.74 -6.18
C GLN A 178 14.89 -18.11 -6.10
N VAL A 179 14.92 -16.89 -5.56
CA VAL A 179 16.13 -16.16 -5.23
C VAL A 179 16.11 -15.89 -3.73
N GLY A 180 17.02 -16.52 -3.00
CA GLY A 180 17.27 -16.26 -1.58
C GLY A 180 18.32 -15.17 -1.38
N MET A 181 18.44 -14.68 -0.13
CA MET A 181 19.52 -13.77 0.26
C MET A 181 20.85 -14.51 0.29
N ASP A 182 21.85 -13.93 -0.37
CA ASP A 182 23.26 -14.35 -0.21
C ASP A 182 23.94 -13.45 0.81
N SER A 183 24.52 -14.04 1.85
CA SER A 183 25.21 -13.32 2.94
C SER A 183 26.45 -12.56 2.47
N ASN A 184 27.02 -12.90 1.30
CA ASN A 184 28.17 -12.20 0.71
C ASN A 184 27.78 -10.93 -0.06
N TRP A 185 26.52 -10.72 -0.35
CA TRP A 185 26.08 -9.49 -1.02
C TRP A 185 26.31 -8.27 -0.15
N LYS A 186 26.73 -7.18 -0.79
CA LYS A 186 26.92 -5.89 -0.08
C LYS A 186 25.64 -5.50 0.65
N TYR A 187 25.74 -5.13 1.90
CA TYR A 187 24.65 -4.78 2.83
C TYR A 187 23.76 -5.94 3.30
N ALA A 188 23.99 -7.20 2.91
CA ALA A 188 23.18 -8.31 3.39
C ALA A 188 23.13 -8.41 4.93
N GLY A 189 24.25 -8.18 5.61
CA GLY A 189 24.35 -8.18 7.07
C GLY A 189 23.64 -7.01 7.78
N MET A 190 23.07 -6.05 7.04
CA MET A 190 22.24 -4.96 7.57
C MET A 190 20.76 -5.30 7.67
N SER A 191 20.34 -6.40 7.03
CA SER A 191 18.97 -6.93 7.09
C SER A 191 18.75 -7.71 8.40
N ALA A 192 17.54 -7.64 8.93
CA ALA A 192 17.10 -8.35 10.13
C ALA A 192 16.05 -9.42 9.84
N ILE A 193 15.35 -9.36 8.70
CA ILE A 193 14.37 -10.35 8.23
C ILE A 193 14.72 -10.69 6.78
N ASN A 194 15.31 -11.87 6.56
CA ASN A 194 15.88 -12.24 5.26
C ASN A 194 15.79 -13.73 4.94
N SER A 195 14.90 -14.47 5.60
CA SER A 195 14.69 -15.91 5.37
C SER A 195 13.74 -16.22 4.21
N GLY A 196 13.09 -15.21 3.64
CA GLY A 196 12.21 -15.35 2.49
C GLY A 196 12.95 -15.40 1.15
N HIS A 197 12.18 -15.59 0.08
CA HIS A 197 12.68 -15.68 -1.29
C HIS A 197 11.87 -14.78 -2.21
N ALA A 198 12.55 -14.10 -3.12
CA ALA A 198 11.95 -13.51 -4.32
C ALA A 198 11.76 -14.60 -5.39
N VAL A 199 10.96 -14.34 -6.42
CA VAL A 199 10.82 -15.23 -7.58
C VAL A 199 11.31 -14.52 -8.83
N PHE A 200 12.25 -15.14 -9.52
CA PHE A 200 12.73 -14.65 -10.80
C PHE A 200 11.97 -15.32 -11.94
N TYR A 201 11.36 -14.54 -12.82
CA TYR A 201 10.69 -14.97 -14.04
C TYR A 201 11.54 -14.58 -15.25
N HIS A 202 12.09 -15.56 -15.96
CA HIS A 202 12.88 -15.37 -17.15
C HIS A 202 11.96 -15.31 -18.38
N ASN A 203 12.08 -14.26 -19.18
CA ASN A 203 11.33 -14.13 -20.41
C ASN A 203 11.97 -14.94 -21.54
N GLY A 204 11.30 -15.98 -22.01
CA GLY A 204 11.76 -16.87 -23.08
C GLY A 204 11.35 -16.45 -24.49
N THR A 205 10.73 -15.27 -24.66
CA THR A 205 10.24 -14.84 -25.98
C THR A 205 11.32 -14.24 -26.87
N ALA A 206 11.12 -14.25 -28.18
CA ALA A 206 12.05 -13.71 -29.15
C ALA A 206 12.27 -12.18 -29.02
N ASN A 207 11.32 -11.46 -28.42
CA ASN A 207 11.40 -10.01 -28.19
C ASN A 207 11.94 -9.65 -26.79
N ARG A 208 12.60 -10.59 -26.13
CA ARG A 208 13.22 -10.37 -24.82
C ARG A 208 14.22 -9.22 -24.86
N LYS A 209 14.08 -8.27 -23.95
CA LYS A 209 14.89 -7.01 -23.87
C LYS A 209 16.20 -7.17 -23.10
N ASN A 210 16.45 -8.32 -22.46
CA ASN A 210 17.61 -8.56 -21.60
C ASN A 210 17.74 -7.49 -20.49
N LYS A 211 16.63 -7.08 -19.94
CA LYS A 211 16.51 -6.17 -18.78
C LYS A 211 15.63 -6.80 -17.73
N VAL A 212 16.06 -6.70 -16.49
CA VAL A 212 15.36 -7.23 -15.33
C VAL A 212 14.73 -6.09 -14.53
N VAL A 213 13.43 -6.14 -14.34
CA VAL A 213 12.70 -5.22 -13.47
C VAL A 213 12.38 -5.93 -12.15
N ALA A 214 12.91 -5.43 -11.02
CA ALA A 214 12.47 -5.87 -9.72
C ALA A 214 11.16 -5.17 -9.34
N VAL A 215 10.11 -5.96 -9.18
CA VAL A 215 8.78 -5.52 -8.75
C VAL A 215 8.60 -5.85 -7.28
N ASN A 216 8.47 -4.83 -6.45
CA ASN A 216 8.35 -4.95 -5.01
C ASN A 216 6.94 -4.52 -4.58
N ALA A 217 6.06 -5.50 -4.38
CA ALA A 217 4.78 -5.25 -3.73
C ALA A 217 5.02 -4.78 -2.29
N GLY A 218 4.67 -3.54 -1.97
CA GLY A 218 4.89 -2.94 -0.66
C GLY A 218 4.26 -3.73 0.49
N HIS A 219 4.83 -3.65 1.68
CA HIS A 219 4.35 -4.34 2.90
C HIS A 219 4.40 -5.87 2.82
N GLY A 220 3.53 -6.57 3.57
CA GLY A 220 3.39 -8.04 3.49
C GLY A 220 4.57 -8.81 4.06
N THR A 221 5.14 -8.36 5.21
CA THR A 221 6.09 -9.11 6.03
C THR A 221 5.56 -9.22 7.45
N SER A 222 5.15 -10.42 7.82
CA SER A 222 4.64 -10.71 9.18
C SER A 222 5.71 -10.39 10.23
N GLY A 223 5.34 -9.59 11.23
CA GLY A 223 6.27 -9.15 12.29
C GLY A 223 7.19 -8.00 11.90
N GLY A 224 7.22 -7.57 10.64
CA GLY A 224 8.11 -6.51 10.15
C GLY A 224 8.00 -5.19 10.89
N SER A 225 6.80 -4.82 11.36
CA SER A 225 6.56 -3.60 12.14
C SER A 225 7.17 -3.63 13.55
N LYS A 226 7.52 -4.81 14.08
CA LYS A 226 8.13 -5.00 15.40
C LYS A 226 9.65 -4.99 15.36
N VAL A 227 10.24 -5.08 14.19
CA VAL A 227 11.69 -5.13 13.96
C VAL A 227 12.15 -3.79 13.39
N LYS A 228 13.39 -3.40 13.65
CA LYS A 228 14.00 -2.18 13.11
C LYS A 228 15.35 -2.50 12.46
N THR A 229 15.60 -1.86 11.31
CA THR A 229 16.89 -1.85 10.61
C THR A 229 17.47 -0.44 10.59
N PHE A 230 18.76 -0.27 10.32
CA PHE A 230 19.32 1.05 10.10
C PHE A 230 18.70 1.71 8.85
N CYS A 231 18.39 2.99 8.97
CA CYS A 231 17.83 3.77 7.85
C CYS A 231 18.81 3.89 6.69
N HIS A 232 20.08 4.09 7.03
CA HIS A 232 21.19 4.32 6.12
C HIS A 232 22.31 3.30 6.35
N PRO A 233 23.07 2.91 5.33
CA PRO A 233 24.14 1.93 5.47
C PRO A 233 25.31 2.43 6.34
N ASP A 234 25.56 3.74 6.40
CA ASP A 234 26.55 4.39 7.28
C ASP A 234 26.02 4.67 8.68
N LYS A 235 24.77 4.29 8.99
CA LYS A 235 24.07 4.47 10.26
C LYS A 235 23.78 5.93 10.65
N THR A 236 23.90 6.86 9.71
CA THR A 236 23.47 8.25 9.91
C THR A 236 21.95 8.33 10.08
N ALA A 237 21.46 9.46 10.58
CA ALA A 237 20.04 9.66 10.86
C ALA A 237 19.28 10.10 9.61
N LYS A 238 18.01 9.72 9.52
CA LYS A 238 17.08 10.19 8.49
C LYS A 238 17.00 11.71 8.43
N VAL A 239 17.03 12.24 7.23
CA VAL A 239 16.91 13.69 6.98
C VAL A 239 15.46 14.14 6.77
N THR A 240 14.55 13.22 6.42
CA THR A 240 13.12 13.50 6.25
C THR A 240 12.26 12.65 7.19
N GLY A 241 11.04 13.10 7.43
CA GLY A 241 10.01 12.32 8.14
C GLY A 241 9.29 11.32 7.21
N GLY A 242 8.41 10.52 7.79
CA GLY A 242 7.58 9.50 7.15
C GLY A 242 6.99 8.61 8.25
N THR A 243 6.80 7.31 8.00
CA THR A 243 6.43 6.33 9.04
C THR A 243 7.43 6.33 10.20
N THR A 244 8.70 6.61 9.91
CA THR A 244 9.75 6.89 10.91
C THR A 244 10.14 8.36 10.79
N GLY A 245 10.18 9.09 11.92
CA GLY A 245 10.50 10.52 11.96
C GLY A 245 11.95 10.83 11.56
N ALA A 246 12.17 12.06 11.07
CA ALA A 246 13.50 12.61 10.85
C ALA A 246 14.33 12.55 12.16
N GLY A 247 15.65 12.40 12.06
CA GLY A 247 16.56 12.24 13.18
C GLY A 247 16.70 10.81 13.69
N ALA A 248 15.86 9.87 13.26
CA ALA A 248 15.97 8.46 13.64
C ALA A 248 17.08 7.76 12.85
N THR A 249 17.93 6.97 13.51
CA THR A 249 18.96 6.13 12.87
C THR A 249 18.43 4.77 12.45
N LYS A 250 17.31 4.32 13.03
CA LYS A 250 16.66 3.04 12.71
C LYS A 250 15.19 3.27 12.36
N ALA A 251 14.73 2.65 11.29
CA ALA A 251 13.35 2.62 10.85
C ALA A 251 12.73 1.24 11.09
N VAL A 252 11.39 1.20 11.07
CA VAL A 252 10.63 -0.06 11.02
C VAL A 252 11.08 -0.86 9.80
N ALA A 253 11.38 -2.14 10.00
CA ALA A 253 11.93 -3.02 8.96
C ALA A 253 10.99 -3.19 7.75
N VAL A 254 9.68 -3.35 8.02
CA VAL A 254 8.58 -3.23 7.04
C VAL A 254 7.35 -2.71 7.77
N SER A 255 6.75 -1.64 7.30
CA SER A 255 5.50 -1.14 7.86
C SER A 255 4.31 -2.03 7.48
N GLY A 256 3.23 -1.95 8.26
CA GLY A 256 1.99 -2.69 7.97
C GLY A 256 1.20 -2.17 6.78
N GLY A 257 1.53 -0.96 6.31
CA GLY A 257 0.75 -0.26 5.30
C GLY A 257 -0.50 0.44 5.86
N MET A 258 -1.19 1.15 4.98
CA MET A 258 -2.47 1.78 5.30
C MET A 258 -3.65 0.84 5.04
N THR A 259 -4.85 1.30 5.32
CA THR A 259 -6.11 0.62 5.01
C THR A 259 -6.96 1.54 4.14
N PHE A 260 -7.40 1.04 2.99
CA PHE A 260 -8.30 1.75 2.08
C PHE A 260 -9.64 2.10 2.75
N ALA A 261 -10.39 2.99 2.14
CA ALA A 261 -11.67 3.44 2.67
C ALA A 261 -12.71 2.31 2.80
N ASP A 262 -12.61 1.28 1.99
CA ASP A 262 -13.45 0.08 1.99
C ASP A 262 -13.00 -1.02 2.98
N GLY A 263 -11.89 -0.77 3.72
CA GLY A 263 -11.31 -1.70 4.67
C GLY A 263 -10.28 -2.68 4.09
N THR A 264 -9.95 -2.58 2.80
CA THR A 264 -8.92 -3.41 2.16
C THR A 264 -7.53 -3.00 2.65
N ALA A 265 -6.70 -3.97 3.04
CA ALA A 265 -5.31 -3.69 3.43
C ALA A 265 -4.46 -3.34 2.20
N GLU A 266 -3.59 -2.34 2.31
CA GLU A 266 -2.68 -1.93 1.24
C GLU A 266 -1.82 -3.10 0.74
N SER A 267 -1.32 -3.95 1.64
CA SER A 267 -0.53 -5.13 1.26
C SER A 267 -1.26 -6.09 0.32
N THR A 268 -2.60 -6.14 0.34
CA THR A 268 -3.41 -6.94 -0.59
C THR A 268 -3.45 -6.30 -1.97
N VAL A 269 -3.63 -4.99 -2.01
CA VAL A 269 -3.71 -4.23 -3.26
C VAL A 269 -2.35 -4.16 -3.95
N THR A 270 -1.27 -3.91 -3.21
CA THR A 270 0.10 -3.88 -3.76
C THR A 270 0.51 -5.24 -4.34
N LEU A 271 0.11 -6.36 -3.72
CA LEU A 271 0.35 -7.68 -4.29
C LEU A 271 -0.41 -7.88 -5.61
N ARG A 272 -1.71 -7.53 -5.64
CA ARG A 272 -2.50 -7.65 -6.86
C ARG A 272 -1.95 -6.77 -7.98
N MET A 273 -1.57 -5.55 -7.65
CA MET A 273 -0.91 -4.63 -8.59
C MET A 273 0.39 -5.20 -9.15
N ALA A 274 1.23 -5.77 -8.29
CA ALA A 274 2.50 -6.37 -8.69
C ALA A 274 2.29 -7.56 -9.62
N GLN A 275 1.27 -8.39 -9.40
CA GLN A 275 0.91 -9.51 -10.28
C GLN A 275 0.46 -9.03 -11.66
N ILE A 276 -0.40 -8.02 -11.73
CA ILE A 276 -0.83 -7.43 -13.00
C ILE A 276 0.35 -6.78 -13.73
N PHE A 277 1.25 -6.12 -13.00
CA PHE A 277 2.43 -5.48 -13.58
C PHE A 277 3.45 -6.50 -14.08
N LEU A 278 3.62 -7.64 -13.37
CA LEU A 278 4.41 -8.80 -13.83
C LEU A 278 3.95 -9.26 -15.22
N ASP A 279 2.64 -9.53 -15.39
CA ASP A 279 2.07 -10.00 -16.67
C ASP A 279 2.41 -9.02 -17.81
N LYS A 280 2.25 -7.72 -17.57
CA LYS A 280 2.50 -6.69 -18.59
C LYS A 280 3.98 -6.47 -18.89
N LEU A 281 4.87 -6.58 -17.90
CA LEU A 281 6.31 -6.50 -18.11
C LEU A 281 6.82 -7.69 -18.92
N LEU A 282 6.34 -8.90 -18.62
CA LEU A 282 6.66 -10.11 -19.38
C LEU A 282 6.17 -10.00 -20.83
N ALA A 283 4.94 -9.56 -21.05
CA ALA A 283 4.40 -9.30 -22.39
C ALA A 283 5.21 -8.25 -23.15
N ALA A 284 5.77 -7.26 -22.45
CA ALA A 284 6.65 -6.24 -23.00
C ALA A 284 8.10 -6.70 -23.24
N GLY A 285 8.47 -7.95 -22.89
CA GLY A 285 9.78 -8.54 -23.14
C GLY A 285 10.80 -8.39 -22.00
N TYR A 286 10.41 -7.95 -20.81
CA TYR A 286 11.29 -7.87 -19.65
C TYR A 286 11.37 -9.19 -18.90
N ASP A 287 12.52 -9.47 -18.27
CA ASP A 287 12.60 -10.38 -17.14
C ASP A 287 12.07 -9.70 -15.89
N VAL A 288 11.52 -10.45 -14.95
CA VAL A 288 10.95 -9.85 -13.73
C VAL A 288 11.43 -10.59 -12.48
N LEU A 289 11.93 -9.81 -11.52
CA LEU A 289 12.19 -10.27 -10.16
C LEU A 289 11.02 -9.84 -9.27
N MET A 290 10.10 -10.75 -8.98
CA MET A 290 9.03 -10.53 -8.02
C MET A 290 9.59 -10.63 -6.60
N ILE A 291 9.80 -9.51 -5.91
CA ILE A 291 10.33 -9.49 -4.54
C ILE A 291 9.34 -10.11 -3.56
N ARG A 292 8.03 -9.91 -3.78
CA ARG A 292 6.97 -10.54 -3.01
C ARG A 292 5.91 -11.09 -3.97
N ASP A 293 5.81 -12.42 -4.03
CA ASP A 293 4.87 -13.15 -4.90
C ASP A 293 3.76 -13.87 -4.10
N GLY A 294 3.62 -13.54 -2.84
CA GLY A 294 2.61 -14.09 -1.92
C GLY A 294 2.13 -13.08 -0.89
N SER A 295 1.19 -13.51 -0.05
CA SER A 295 0.62 -12.66 1.00
C SER A 295 1.63 -12.26 2.08
N ASP A 296 2.66 -13.06 2.30
CA ASP A 296 3.76 -12.82 3.23
C ASP A 296 5.08 -13.20 2.56
N VAL A 297 6.09 -12.36 2.74
CA VAL A 297 7.48 -12.69 2.41
C VAL A 297 8.35 -12.26 3.58
N GLN A 298 9.18 -13.16 4.10
CA GLN A 298 10.08 -12.86 5.21
C GLN A 298 11.35 -12.16 4.71
N LEU A 299 11.14 -10.94 4.16
CA LEU A 299 12.18 -10.03 3.67
C LEU A 299 11.87 -8.61 4.16
N ASP A 300 12.81 -7.98 4.85
CA ASP A 300 12.72 -6.56 5.19
C ASP A 300 13.15 -5.65 4.03
N ASN A 301 12.96 -4.33 4.20
CA ASN A 301 13.26 -3.38 3.14
C ASN A 301 14.74 -3.38 2.72
N VAL A 302 15.68 -3.71 3.62
CA VAL A 302 17.10 -3.88 3.27
C VAL A 302 17.28 -5.16 2.42
N ALA A 303 16.71 -6.29 2.86
CA ALA A 303 16.78 -7.54 2.11
C ALA A 303 16.22 -7.41 0.69
N ARG A 304 15.03 -6.81 0.56
CA ARG A 304 14.36 -6.56 -0.72
C ARG A 304 15.26 -5.73 -1.66
N THR A 305 15.88 -4.68 -1.12
CA THR A 305 16.80 -3.83 -1.87
C THR A 305 18.08 -4.54 -2.27
N VAL A 306 18.67 -5.32 -1.35
CA VAL A 306 19.89 -6.10 -1.63
C VAL A 306 19.65 -7.14 -2.71
N MET A 307 18.49 -7.81 -2.71
CA MET A 307 18.12 -8.73 -3.79
C MET A 307 18.01 -8.01 -5.15
N ALA A 308 17.34 -6.87 -5.20
CA ALA A 308 17.24 -6.07 -6.42
C ALA A 308 18.61 -5.61 -6.91
N ASN A 309 19.50 -5.15 -6.02
CA ASN A 309 20.86 -4.72 -6.34
C ASN A 309 21.68 -5.80 -7.08
N ASN A 310 21.43 -7.07 -6.79
CA ASN A 310 22.22 -8.19 -7.30
C ASN A 310 21.53 -8.97 -8.43
N LYS A 311 20.25 -8.71 -8.68
CA LYS A 311 19.44 -9.53 -9.62
C LYS A 311 18.61 -8.71 -10.60
N ALA A 312 18.65 -7.37 -10.55
CA ALA A 312 17.83 -6.53 -11.41
C ALA A 312 18.58 -5.29 -11.94
N ASP A 313 18.06 -4.73 -13.03
CA ASP A 313 18.53 -3.47 -13.63
C ASP A 313 17.83 -2.25 -13.03
N CYS A 314 16.66 -2.41 -12.44
CA CYS A 314 15.96 -1.39 -11.65
C CYS A 314 15.02 -2.02 -10.60
N HIS A 315 14.62 -1.23 -9.60
CA HIS A 315 13.77 -1.66 -8.50
C HIS A 315 12.60 -0.70 -8.30
N ILE A 316 11.38 -1.19 -8.40
CA ILE A 316 10.13 -0.41 -8.30
C ILE A 316 9.31 -0.97 -7.14
N ALA A 317 9.18 -0.21 -6.05
CA ALA A 317 8.26 -0.53 -4.96
C ALA A 317 6.91 0.15 -5.21
N LEU A 318 5.83 -0.62 -5.06
CA LEU A 318 4.45 -0.23 -5.34
C LEU A 318 3.72 0.04 -4.03
N HIS A 319 3.15 1.24 -3.89
CA HIS A 319 2.49 1.72 -2.69
C HIS A 319 1.25 2.56 -2.98
N TRP A 320 0.48 2.86 -1.93
CA TRP A 320 -0.59 3.86 -1.89
C TRP A 320 -0.45 4.72 -0.65
N ASP A 321 -0.47 6.04 -0.82
CA ASP A 321 -0.37 6.99 0.28
C ASP A 321 -1.54 6.88 1.27
N SER A 322 -1.25 7.13 2.52
CA SER A 322 -2.21 7.04 3.63
C SER A 322 -3.28 8.16 3.65
N THR A 323 -3.16 9.20 2.82
CA THR A 323 -4.22 10.22 2.69
C THR A 323 -5.49 9.63 2.08
N LYS A 324 -6.61 10.37 2.18
CA LYS A 324 -7.92 9.95 1.66
C LYS A 324 -8.57 11.08 0.87
N THR A 325 -7.79 11.70 -0.02
CA THR A 325 -8.21 12.87 -0.82
C THR A 325 -8.32 12.59 -2.30
N ASP A 326 -7.97 11.35 -2.73
CA ASP A 326 -7.83 10.96 -4.13
C ASP A 326 -6.85 11.89 -4.86
N LYS A 327 -5.66 12.04 -4.30
CA LYS A 327 -4.69 13.03 -4.78
C LYS A 327 -3.98 12.66 -6.08
N GLY A 328 -3.92 11.39 -6.44
CA GLY A 328 -3.23 10.88 -7.62
C GLY A 328 -1.83 10.32 -7.35
N ALA A 329 -1.16 9.84 -8.40
CA ALA A 329 0.13 9.15 -8.30
C ALA A 329 1.32 10.12 -8.20
N PHE A 330 2.37 9.69 -7.49
CA PHE A 330 3.65 10.38 -7.38
C PHE A 330 4.72 9.41 -6.88
N TYR A 331 6.00 9.80 -6.99
CA TYR A 331 7.09 9.00 -6.47
C TYR A 331 7.85 9.70 -5.33
N MET A 332 8.52 8.93 -4.48
CA MET A 332 9.40 9.44 -3.44
C MET A 332 10.77 9.75 -4.05
N SER A 333 11.03 11.03 -4.29
CA SER A 333 12.32 11.49 -4.84
C SER A 333 13.39 11.55 -3.74
N VAL A 334 14.65 11.37 -4.15
CA VAL A 334 15.78 11.53 -3.25
C VAL A 334 15.87 12.98 -2.79
N PRO A 335 15.88 13.26 -1.48
CA PRO A 335 15.88 14.61 -0.93
C PRO A 335 17.02 15.47 -1.44
N ASN A 336 16.76 16.76 -1.64
CA ASN A 336 17.80 17.75 -1.94
C ASN A 336 18.55 18.14 -0.66
N ASN A 337 19.23 17.17 -0.05
CA ASN A 337 20.02 17.31 1.16
C ASN A 337 21.47 16.92 0.83
N ALA A 338 22.42 17.84 1.00
CA ALA A 338 23.81 17.63 0.61
C ALA A 338 24.47 16.47 1.36
N ALA A 339 24.22 16.32 2.67
CA ALA A 339 24.79 15.24 3.46
C ALA A 339 24.23 13.87 3.05
N TYR A 340 22.91 13.78 2.79
CA TYR A 340 22.28 12.55 2.33
C TYR A 340 22.77 12.16 0.92
N ARG A 341 22.88 13.14 -0.01
CA ARG A 341 23.38 12.90 -1.36
C ARG A 341 24.89 12.63 -1.44
N ALA A 342 25.64 12.94 -0.38
CA ALA A 342 27.07 12.60 -0.29
C ALA A 342 27.32 11.18 0.26
N MET A 343 26.31 10.53 0.82
CA MET A 343 26.41 9.18 1.37
C MET A 343 26.35 8.12 0.26
N GLU A 344 27.29 7.15 0.26
CA GLU A 344 27.18 5.99 -0.63
C GLU A 344 26.19 4.94 -0.10
N PRO A 345 25.39 4.33 -0.98
CA PRO A 345 25.42 4.40 -2.45
C PRO A 345 24.56 5.53 -3.05
N VAL A 346 23.92 6.37 -2.25
CA VAL A 346 23.06 7.48 -2.74
C VAL A 346 23.86 8.40 -3.65
N ALA A 347 25.09 8.76 -3.28
CA ALA A 347 25.94 9.67 -4.04
C ALA A 347 26.09 9.27 -5.51
N SER A 348 26.32 7.98 -5.74
CA SER A 348 26.50 7.42 -7.09
C SER A 348 25.19 7.17 -7.84
N HIS A 349 24.01 7.18 -7.20
CA HIS A 349 22.79 6.64 -7.81
C HIS A 349 21.56 7.55 -7.72
N TRP A 350 21.57 8.64 -6.93
CA TRP A 350 20.38 9.47 -6.67
C TRP A 350 19.76 10.06 -7.96
N GLU A 351 20.58 10.45 -8.94
CA GLU A 351 20.07 10.97 -10.22
C GLU A 351 19.30 9.89 -10.99
N SER A 352 19.84 8.66 -11.02
CA SER A 352 19.20 7.53 -11.70
C SER A 352 17.93 7.10 -10.99
N HIS A 353 17.87 7.19 -9.64
CA HIS A 353 16.65 6.99 -8.88
C HIS A 353 15.56 7.98 -9.31
N ASN A 354 15.86 9.28 -9.29
CA ASN A 354 14.91 10.31 -9.69
C ASN A 354 14.53 10.23 -11.18
N LYS A 355 15.46 9.84 -12.06
CA LYS A 355 15.17 9.59 -13.47
C LYS A 355 14.16 8.46 -13.67
N LEU A 356 14.31 7.34 -12.95
CA LEU A 356 13.34 6.24 -12.99
C LEU A 356 11.96 6.72 -12.54
N GLY A 357 11.86 7.40 -11.39
CA GLY A 357 10.60 7.93 -10.87
C GLY A 357 9.91 8.89 -11.84
N SER A 358 10.67 9.80 -12.43
CA SER A 358 10.15 10.75 -13.43
C SER A 358 9.63 10.04 -14.68
N ALA A 359 10.30 8.98 -15.15
CA ALA A 359 9.86 8.19 -16.28
C ALA A 359 8.57 7.44 -15.99
N LEU A 360 8.45 6.81 -14.79
CA LEU A 360 7.24 6.10 -14.37
C LEU A 360 6.03 7.04 -14.27
N VAL A 361 6.20 8.20 -13.61
CA VAL A 361 5.13 9.20 -13.52
C VAL A 361 4.77 9.76 -14.89
N GLY A 362 5.76 9.95 -15.78
CA GLY A 362 5.54 10.32 -17.18
C GLY A 362 4.66 9.32 -17.92
N GLY A 363 4.94 8.02 -17.79
CA GLY A 363 4.15 6.95 -18.39
C GLY A 363 2.73 6.85 -17.81
N LEU A 364 2.59 6.99 -16.50
CA LEU A 364 1.28 7.06 -15.84
C LEU A 364 0.44 8.23 -16.38
N LYS A 365 1.05 9.42 -16.49
CA LYS A 365 0.40 10.62 -17.04
C LYS A 365 -0.04 10.41 -18.49
N GLN A 366 0.82 9.83 -19.33
CA GLN A 366 0.49 9.48 -20.72
C GLN A 366 -0.70 8.56 -20.80
N ASN A 367 -0.83 7.63 -19.85
CA ASN A 367 -1.96 6.69 -19.77
C ASN A 367 -3.19 7.27 -19.07
N GLY A 368 -3.25 8.59 -18.88
CA GLY A 368 -4.39 9.29 -18.31
C GLY A 368 -4.62 9.02 -16.82
N VAL A 369 -3.54 8.69 -16.06
CA VAL A 369 -3.58 8.60 -14.60
C VAL A 369 -3.41 9.98 -14.00
N LYS A 370 -4.20 10.31 -12.98
CA LYS A 370 -4.08 11.55 -12.22
C LYS A 370 -2.74 11.59 -11.49
N ILE A 371 -2.03 12.68 -11.62
CA ILE A 371 -0.73 12.89 -10.97
C ILE A 371 -0.86 13.94 -9.87
N PHE A 372 -0.28 13.67 -8.71
CA PHE A 372 -0.22 14.60 -7.59
C PHE A 372 0.88 15.64 -7.79
N SER A 373 0.51 16.93 -7.71
CA SER A 373 1.45 18.06 -7.77
C SER A 373 2.41 17.96 -8.97
N SER A 374 3.72 18.03 -8.73
CA SER A 374 4.77 17.84 -9.74
C SER A 374 5.07 16.38 -10.08
N GLY A 375 4.42 15.43 -9.41
CA GLY A 375 4.65 13.99 -9.58
C GLY A 375 5.72 13.42 -8.65
N SER A 376 6.27 14.21 -7.73
CA SER A 376 7.26 13.75 -6.76
C SER A 376 7.13 14.41 -5.40
N MET A 377 7.60 13.72 -4.36
CA MET A 377 7.75 14.23 -3.00
C MET A 377 9.08 13.73 -2.41
N GLU A 378 9.85 14.62 -1.80
CA GLU A 378 11.14 14.25 -1.23
C GLU A 378 11.00 13.37 0.02
N MET A 379 11.65 12.21 0.00
CA MET A 379 11.74 11.33 1.17
C MET A 379 12.99 10.45 1.11
N ASP A 380 13.79 10.42 2.19
CA ASP A 380 14.87 9.46 2.34
C ASP A 380 14.29 8.11 2.81
N LEU A 381 14.34 7.14 1.95
CA LEU A 381 13.84 5.80 2.18
C LEU A 381 15.01 4.84 2.41
N THR A 382 14.82 3.82 3.27
CA THR A 382 15.76 2.70 3.41
C THR A 382 16.05 2.08 2.04
N GLN A 383 15.05 1.94 1.18
CA GLN A 383 15.19 1.42 -0.17
C GLN A 383 16.23 2.22 -0.98
N THR A 384 16.04 3.51 -1.18
CA THR A 384 16.96 4.35 -1.96
C THR A 384 18.33 4.52 -1.27
N SER A 385 18.37 4.48 0.08
CA SER A 385 19.61 4.59 0.85
C SER A 385 20.56 3.40 0.67
N TYR A 386 20.04 2.20 0.38
CA TYR A 386 20.82 0.98 0.18
C TYR A 386 20.96 0.56 -1.29
N SER A 387 20.30 1.24 -2.21
CA SER A 387 20.19 0.78 -3.60
C SER A 387 21.42 1.16 -4.44
N THR A 388 21.95 0.16 -5.14
CA THR A 388 23.05 0.30 -6.14
C THR A 388 22.55 0.17 -7.58
N VAL A 389 21.24 0.08 -7.77
CA VAL A 389 20.54 0.16 -9.05
C VAL A 389 19.48 1.25 -8.99
N PRO A 390 19.01 1.81 -10.11
CA PRO A 390 17.91 2.76 -10.12
C PRO A 390 16.72 2.19 -9.32
N SER A 391 16.27 2.89 -8.28
CA SER A 391 15.30 2.38 -7.31
C SER A 391 14.35 3.47 -6.87
N ILE A 392 13.06 3.11 -6.77
CA ILE A 392 12.01 4.07 -6.52
C ILE A 392 10.85 3.45 -5.75
N ASP A 393 10.28 4.21 -4.84
CA ASP A 393 8.98 3.96 -4.20
C ASP A 393 7.95 4.85 -4.90
N ILE A 394 6.88 4.27 -5.44
CA ILE A 394 5.83 4.99 -6.15
C ILE A 394 4.47 4.77 -5.48
N GLU A 395 3.84 5.88 -5.14
CA GLU A 395 2.48 5.95 -4.65
C GLU A 395 1.53 6.04 -5.86
N LEU A 396 0.75 5.00 -6.10
CA LEU A 396 -0.14 4.89 -7.27
C LEU A 396 -1.50 5.57 -7.07
N GLY A 397 -1.70 6.13 -5.91
CA GLY A 397 -2.88 6.84 -5.45
C GLY A 397 -2.86 7.01 -3.94
N ASP A 398 -4.03 7.02 -3.32
CA ASP A 398 -4.17 7.08 -1.86
C ASP A 398 -5.31 6.18 -1.36
N GLY A 399 -5.58 6.20 -0.05
CA GLY A 399 -6.57 5.35 0.60
C GLY A 399 -8.02 5.54 0.12
N LYS A 400 -8.29 6.46 -0.81
CA LYS A 400 -9.60 6.67 -1.45
C LYS A 400 -9.61 6.24 -2.92
N SER A 401 -8.46 5.97 -3.51
CA SER A 401 -8.34 5.60 -4.92
C SER A 401 -9.01 4.26 -5.21
N ALA A 402 -9.62 4.13 -6.39
CA ALA A 402 -10.12 2.86 -6.89
C ALA A 402 -8.95 1.88 -7.09
N HIS A 403 -9.18 0.60 -6.81
CA HIS A 403 -8.16 -0.44 -6.88
C HIS A 403 -8.73 -1.78 -7.39
N ASP A 404 -9.78 -1.70 -8.23
CA ASP A 404 -10.25 -2.85 -9.02
C ASP A 404 -9.25 -3.22 -10.13
N ASP A 405 -9.38 -4.44 -10.68
CA ASP A 405 -8.46 -4.96 -11.69
C ASP A 405 -8.35 -4.09 -12.95
N ALA A 406 -9.40 -3.39 -13.36
CA ALA A 406 -9.37 -2.49 -14.50
C ALA A 406 -8.53 -1.25 -14.21
N THR A 407 -8.69 -0.66 -13.02
CA THR A 407 -7.88 0.46 -12.53
C THR A 407 -6.41 0.05 -12.38
N LEU A 408 -6.13 -1.10 -11.74
CA LEU A 408 -4.78 -1.61 -11.58
C LEU A 408 -4.14 -1.93 -12.94
N GLY A 409 -4.93 -2.47 -13.89
CA GLY A 409 -4.49 -2.71 -15.26
C GLY A 409 -4.06 -1.44 -15.98
N LYS A 410 -4.84 -0.35 -15.84
CA LYS A 410 -4.49 0.97 -16.38
C LYS A 410 -3.22 1.54 -15.75
N LEU A 411 -3.03 1.39 -14.44
CA LEU A 411 -1.81 1.80 -13.74
C LEU A 411 -0.60 1.01 -14.26
N ALA A 412 -0.74 -0.31 -14.41
CA ALA A 412 0.33 -1.18 -14.92
C ALA A 412 0.72 -0.82 -16.36
N ASP A 413 -0.25 -0.51 -17.25
CA ASP A 413 0.05 -0.04 -18.60
C ASP A 413 0.89 1.25 -18.58
N GLY A 414 0.53 2.22 -17.74
CA GLY A 414 1.29 3.44 -17.57
C GLY A 414 2.70 3.20 -17.02
N LEU A 415 2.85 2.28 -16.05
CA LEU A 415 4.17 1.90 -15.53
C LEU A 415 5.05 1.24 -16.60
N VAL A 416 4.49 0.37 -17.47
CA VAL A 416 5.26 -0.23 -18.58
C VAL A 416 5.74 0.84 -19.56
N VAL A 417 4.91 1.83 -19.89
CA VAL A 417 5.32 2.98 -20.72
C VAL A 417 6.49 3.71 -20.05
N GLY A 418 6.42 3.92 -18.74
CA GLY A 418 7.51 4.55 -17.97
C GLY A 418 8.79 3.72 -17.96
N VAL A 419 8.70 2.40 -17.78
CA VAL A 419 9.86 1.48 -17.84
C VAL A 419 10.49 1.47 -19.23
N ASN A 420 9.68 1.41 -20.30
CA ASN A 420 10.18 1.53 -21.68
C ASN A 420 10.93 2.85 -21.88
N SER A 421 10.35 3.98 -21.47
CA SER A 421 10.99 5.30 -21.56
C SER A 421 12.31 5.37 -20.78
N PHE A 422 12.35 4.77 -19.57
CA PHE A 422 13.56 4.76 -18.75
C PHE A 422 14.72 4.00 -19.40
N PHE A 423 14.45 2.84 -20.00
CA PHE A 423 15.46 2.03 -20.69
C PHE A 423 15.70 2.41 -22.14
N GLY A 424 14.96 3.39 -22.70
CA GLY A 424 15.09 3.81 -24.10
C GLY A 424 14.60 2.74 -25.10
N GLN A 425 13.52 2.07 -24.75
CA GLN A 425 12.94 0.93 -25.50
C GLN A 425 11.68 1.33 -26.27
#